data_a3d177d4162d74d570d9d2b94922d743
#
_entry.id   a3d177d4162d74d570d9d2b94922d743
#
_cell.length_a   1.000
_cell.length_b   1.000
_cell.length_c   1.000
_cell.angle_alpha   90.00
_cell.angle_beta   90.00
_cell.angle_gamma   90.00
#
_symmetry.space_group_name_H-M   'P 1'
#
loop_
_entity.id
_entity.type
_entity.pdbx_description
1 polymer ?
#
loop_
_entity_poly.entity_id
_entity_poly.type
_entity_poly.pdbx_seq_one_letter_code
_entity_poly.pdbx_strand_id
1 'polypeptide(L)'
;MKQLKHTIRKAGEKPRYQYDCRKPPLHDINDIRHMLPHRPPFLLVDRIFHRDATDVAGIKNVTMNEPFFVGHFPEEPVMPGVLIVEAMAQCSGILVLGDVPDPENYSTYFMKIDGVKFKRKVVPGDTLQFEIHLMEPIRRGVAVVEAKAFVGETLACEAVLMAQVVKNKNNK
;
A
#
# COMPACT_ATOMS: atom_id res chain seq x y z
N MET A 1 -24.58 -17.33 5.61
CA MET A 1 -23.27 -16.66 5.55
C MET A 1 -22.28 -17.60 4.85
N LYS A 2 -21.97 -17.37 3.56
CA LYS A 2 -20.92 -18.12 2.86
C LYS A 2 -19.57 -17.60 3.36
N GLN A 3 -18.81 -18.45 4.05
CA GLN A 3 -17.38 -18.17 4.33
C GLN A 3 -16.66 -18.02 2.99
N LEU A 4 -16.14 -16.81 2.72
CA LEU A 4 -15.17 -16.62 1.66
C LEU A 4 -13.93 -17.44 2.05
N LYS A 5 -13.73 -18.58 1.39
CA LYS A 5 -12.46 -19.32 1.47
C LYS A 5 -11.42 -18.51 0.70
N HIS A 6 -10.74 -17.60 1.40
CA HIS A 6 -9.55 -16.96 0.85
C HIS A 6 -8.48 -18.03 0.67
N THR A 7 -8.12 -18.28 -0.56
CA THR A 7 -6.94 -19.09 -0.87
C THR A 7 -5.72 -18.24 -0.57
N ILE A 8 -5.33 -18.19 0.72
CA ILE A 8 -4.05 -17.59 1.11
C ILE A 8 -2.96 -18.40 0.41
N ARG A 9 -2.24 -17.76 -0.52
CA ARG A 9 -1.13 -18.40 -1.22
C ARG A 9 -0.07 -18.88 -0.23
N LYS A 10 0.55 -20.00 -0.53
CA LYS A 10 1.47 -20.75 0.36
C LYS A 10 2.79 -19.99 0.57
N ALA A 11 3.48 -20.30 1.68
CA ALA A 11 4.85 -19.84 1.95
C ALA A 11 5.77 -20.11 0.73
N GLY A 12 6.54 -19.09 0.30
CA GLY A 12 7.37 -19.16 -0.90
C GLY A 12 6.85 -18.36 -2.10
N GLU A 13 5.81 -17.55 -1.90
CA GLU A 13 5.27 -16.70 -2.96
C GLU A 13 6.24 -15.56 -3.30
N LYS A 14 6.57 -15.45 -4.60
CA LYS A 14 7.37 -14.35 -5.16
C LYS A 14 6.46 -13.23 -5.66
N PRO A 15 6.97 -11.98 -5.78
CA PRO A 15 6.22 -10.91 -6.41
C PRO A 15 5.84 -11.26 -7.85
N ARG A 16 4.63 -10.88 -8.26
CA ARG A 16 4.12 -11.05 -9.64
C ARG A 16 4.69 -10.01 -10.58
N TYR A 17 4.94 -8.82 -10.05
CA TYR A 17 5.49 -7.69 -10.78
C TYR A 17 6.92 -7.46 -10.35
N GLN A 18 7.78 -7.05 -11.29
CA GLN A 18 9.18 -6.76 -11.00
C GLN A 18 9.44 -5.26 -11.14
N TYR A 19 9.87 -4.63 -10.05
CA TYR A 19 10.34 -3.27 -10.09
C TYR A 19 11.73 -3.17 -10.75
N ASP A 20 11.85 -2.31 -11.75
CA ASP A 20 13.13 -1.97 -12.38
C ASP A 20 13.39 -0.47 -12.21
N CYS A 21 14.35 -0.12 -11.37
CA CYS A 21 14.69 1.28 -11.07
C CYS A 21 15.21 2.07 -12.29
N ARG A 22 15.62 1.38 -13.37
CA ARG A 22 16.10 2.00 -14.62
C ARG A 22 14.95 2.47 -15.52
N LYS A 23 13.74 1.99 -15.27
CA LYS A 23 12.55 2.38 -16.04
C LYS A 23 11.85 3.57 -15.35
N PRO A 24 11.27 4.48 -16.14
CA PRO A 24 10.43 5.52 -15.58
C PRO A 24 9.24 4.88 -14.84
N PRO A 25 8.79 5.45 -13.72
CA PRO A 25 7.58 4.99 -13.06
C PRO A 25 6.35 5.31 -13.90
N LEU A 26 5.26 4.57 -13.66
CA LEU A 26 3.94 4.92 -14.19
C LEU A 26 3.42 6.21 -13.53
N HIS A 27 3.60 6.33 -12.20
CA HIS A 27 3.35 7.54 -11.43
C HIS A 27 4.55 7.82 -10.53
N ASP A 28 5.06 9.03 -10.61
CA ASP A 28 6.09 9.54 -9.70
C ASP A 28 5.49 10.12 -8.41
N ILE A 29 6.34 10.66 -7.54
CA ILE A 29 5.89 11.22 -6.25
C ILE A 29 4.95 12.42 -6.43
N ASN A 30 5.08 13.20 -7.50
CA ASN A 30 4.21 14.33 -7.75
C ASN A 30 2.82 13.87 -8.15
N ASP A 31 2.72 12.87 -9.02
CA ASP A 31 1.44 12.24 -9.39
C ASP A 31 0.76 11.64 -8.17
N ILE A 32 1.51 10.89 -7.34
CA ILE A 32 1.00 10.28 -6.11
C ILE A 32 0.45 11.32 -5.14
N ARG A 33 1.14 12.47 -4.99
CA ARG A 33 0.67 13.58 -4.15
C ARG A 33 -0.61 14.24 -4.66
N HIS A 34 -0.92 14.14 -5.94
CA HIS A 34 -2.22 14.57 -6.49
C HIS A 34 -3.33 13.56 -6.19
N MET A 35 -3.02 12.26 -6.19
CA MET A 35 -4.01 11.20 -5.97
C MET A 35 -4.31 10.97 -4.49
N LEU A 36 -3.31 11.14 -3.59
CA LEU A 36 -3.44 10.86 -2.17
C LEU A 36 -3.41 12.15 -1.33
N PRO A 37 -4.23 12.24 -0.27
CA PRO A 37 -4.21 13.39 0.64
C PRO A 37 -2.98 13.40 1.57
N HIS A 38 -2.31 12.26 1.74
CA HIS A 38 -1.17 12.08 2.63
C HIS A 38 0.01 12.97 2.23
N ARG A 39 0.78 13.43 3.22
CA ARG A 39 2.00 14.24 3.03
C ARG A 39 3.11 13.72 3.94
N PRO A 40 4.39 13.96 3.61
CA PRO A 40 5.48 13.63 4.51
C PRO A 40 5.27 14.25 5.91
N PRO A 41 5.60 13.50 6.98
CA PRO A 41 6.29 12.22 6.99
C PRO A 41 5.39 10.99 6.83
N PHE A 42 4.09 11.16 6.60
CA PHE A 42 3.11 10.08 6.54
C PHE A 42 2.75 9.60 5.11
N LEU A 43 3.37 10.15 4.09
CA LEU A 43 3.27 9.63 2.73
C LEU A 43 4.29 8.51 2.55
N LEU A 44 3.80 7.27 2.42
CA LEU A 44 4.60 6.04 2.48
C LEU A 44 4.67 5.28 1.14
N VAL A 45 4.43 5.95 0.03
CA VAL A 45 4.56 5.38 -1.33
C VAL A 45 5.40 6.34 -2.17
N ASP A 46 6.48 5.84 -2.79
CA ASP A 46 7.42 6.65 -3.55
C ASP A 46 7.18 6.61 -5.06
N ARG A 47 6.76 5.45 -5.59
CA ARG A 47 6.52 5.24 -7.02
C ARG A 47 5.46 4.17 -7.24
N ILE A 48 4.71 4.31 -8.33
CA ILE A 48 3.88 3.25 -8.90
C ILE A 48 4.50 2.83 -10.23
N PHE A 49 4.69 1.55 -10.44
CA PHE A 49 5.29 1.02 -11.66
C PHE A 49 4.38 0.06 -12.43
N HIS A 50 3.24 -0.33 -11.84
CA HIS A 50 2.15 -1.06 -12.49
C HIS A 50 0.81 -0.62 -11.93
N ARG A 51 -0.19 -0.47 -12.79
CA ARG A 51 -1.59 -0.25 -12.43
C ARG A 51 -2.49 -0.69 -13.59
N ASP A 52 -3.53 -1.45 -13.28
CA ASP A 52 -4.63 -1.78 -14.18
C ASP A 52 -5.98 -1.70 -13.43
N ALA A 53 -7.03 -2.30 -13.95
CA ALA A 53 -8.37 -2.23 -13.37
C ALA A 53 -8.49 -2.93 -11.99
N THR A 54 -7.63 -3.89 -11.70
CA THR A 54 -7.72 -4.75 -10.50
C THR A 54 -6.44 -4.79 -9.67
N ASP A 55 -5.31 -4.36 -10.25
CA ASP A 55 -4.02 -4.50 -9.60
C ASP A 55 -3.24 -3.18 -9.62
N VAL A 56 -2.50 -2.93 -8.55
CA VAL A 56 -1.50 -1.87 -8.49
C VAL A 56 -0.24 -2.38 -7.81
N ALA A 57 0.92 -2.01 -8.35
CA ALA A 57 2.20 -2.28 -7.73
C ALA A 57 3.03 -1.01 -7.62
N GLY A 58 3.57 -0.79 -6.42
CA GLY A 58 4.37 0.38 -6.07
C GLY A 58 5.53 0.03 -5.17
N ILE A 59 6.31 1.04 -4.83
CA ILE A 59 7.44 0.88 -3.91
C ILE A 59 7.47 1.97 -2.84
N LYS A 60 8.12 1.63 -1.72
CA LYS A 60 8.70 2.55 -0.75
C LYS A 60 10.18 2.22 -0.53
N ASN A 61 11.03 3.23 -0.64
CA ASN A 61 12.42 3.12 -0.19
C ASN A 61 12.48 3.41 1.31
N VAL A 62 12.99 2.46 2.07
CA VAL A 62 13.12 2.60 3.52
C VAL A 62 14.52 3.10 3.82
N THR A 63 14.65 4.38 4.18
CA THR A 63 15.94 4.99 4.48
C THR A 63 16.10 5.24 5.97
N MET A 64 17.33 5.38 6.47
CA MET A 64 17.59 5.72 7.87
C MET A 64 17.05 7.11 8.26
N ASN A 65 16.71 7.96 7.29
CA ASN A 65 16.13 9.29 7.50
C ASN A 65 14.63 9.27 7.86
N GLU A 66 14.01 8.10 7.89
CA GLU A 66 12.60 7.98 8.30
C GLU A 66 12.45 8.33 9.79
N PRO A 67 11.51 9.22 10.16
CA PRO A 67 11.40 9.74 11.53
C PRO A 67 11.06 8.67 12.56
N PHE A 68 10.43 7.57 12.18
CA PHE A 68 10.09 6.49 13.10
C PHE A 68 11.30 5.72 13.62
N PHE A 69 12.45 5.76 12.93
CA PHE A 69 13.67 5.10 13.41
C PHE A 69 14.33 5.79 14.61
N VAL A 70 13.94 7.03 14.93
CA VAL A 70 14.38 7.70 16.16
C VAL A 70 13.96 6.90 17.38
N GLY A 71 12.81 6.24 17.34
CA GLY A 71 12.26 5.51 18.48
C GLY A 71 12.01 4.02 18.26
N HIS A 72 12.04 3.52 17.00
CA HIS A 72 11.64 2.14 16.71
C HIS A 72 12.71 1.36 15.94
N PHE A 73 13.84 0.91 16.50
CA PHE A 73 14.31 1.16 17.85
C PHE A 73 15.73 1.75 17.76
N PRO A 74 16.24 2.55 18.71
CA PRO A 74 17.55 3.20 18.60
C PRO A 74 18.70 2.24 18.30
N GLU A 75 18.75 1.08 18.97
CA GLU A 75 19.82 0.10 18.80
C GLU A 75 19.58 -0.90 17.66
N GLU A 76 18.32 -1.07 17.24
CA GLU A 76 17.95 -1.99 16.16
C GLU A 76 16.81 -1.36 15.33
N PRO A 77 17.10 -0.51 14.34
CA PRO A 77 16.08 0.16 13.56
C PRO A 77 15.28 -0.82 12.71
N VAL A 78 13.98 -0.88 12.96
CA VAL A 78 13.02 -1.73 12.25
C VAL A 78 11.81 -0.88 11.89
N MET A 79 11.35 -0.93 10.63
CA MET A 79 10.14 -0.23 10.23
C MET A 79 8.93 -0.79 11.01
N PRO A 80 8.13 0.07 11.67
CA PRO A 80 6.93 -0.39 12.38
C PRO A 80 6.00 -1.16 11.44
N GLY A 81 5.60 -2.38 11.86
CA GLY A 81 4.73 -3.22 11.04
C GLY A 81 3.41 -2.56 10.67
N VAL A 82 2.83 -1.77 11.59
CA VAL A 82 1.62 -0.99 11.32
C VAL A 82 1.79 0.03 10.21
N LEU A 83 2.99 0.59 10.02
CA LEU A 83 3.30 1.50 8.92
C LEU A 83 3.51 0.76 7.59
N ILE A 84 3.89 -0.53 7.61
CA ILE A 84 3.88 -1.36 6.40
C ILE A 84 2.44 -1.56 5.92
N VAL A 85 1.51 -1.85 6.86
CA VAL A 85 0.08 -1.98 6.54
C VAL A 85 -0.48 -0.67 6.00
N GLU A 86 -0.13 0.46 6.61
CA GLU A 86 -0.53 1.80 6.13
C GLU A 86 0.01 2.07 4.71
N ALA A 87 1.29 1.75 4.45
CA ALA A 87 1.89 1.93 3.12
C ALA A 87 1.17 1.09 2.04
N MET A 88 0.80 -0.16 2.36
CA MET A 88 -0.02 -1.01 1.49
C MET A 88 -1.40 -0.39 1.26
N ALA A 89 -2.01 0.20 2.27
CA ALA A 89 -3.30 0.89 2.15
C ALA A 89 -3.21 2.14 1.28
N GLN A 90 -2.18 2.95 1.43
CA GLN A 90 -1.94 4.10 0.56
C GLN A 90 -1.76 3.67 -0.90
N CYS A 91 -1.00 2.59 -1.15
CA CYS A 91 -0.86 2.02 -2.48
C CYS A 91 -2.24 1.58 -3.03
N SER A 92 -3.10 0.97 -2.21
CA SER A 92 -4.47 0.60 -2.60
C SER A 92 -5.34 1.83 -2.90
N GLY A 93 -5.12 2.95 -2.22
CA GLY A 93 -5.78 4.21 -2.49
C GLY A 93 -5.54 4.70 -3.92
N ILE A 94 -4.35 4.49 -4.46
CA ILE A 94 -4.02 4.84 -5.85
C ILE A 94 -4.77 3.96 -6.85
N LEU A 95 -5.01 2.68 -6.53
CA LEU A 95 -5.86 1.82 -7.36
C LEU A 95 -7.28 2.38 -7.48
N VAL A 96 -7.83 2.88 -6.37
CA VAL A 96 -9.22 3.33 -6.29
C VAL A 96 -9.41 4.76 -6.80
N LEU A 97 -8.46 5.66 -6.52
CA LEU A 97 -8.56 7.09 -6.80
C LEU A 97 -7.86 7.53 -8.09
N GLY A 98 -7.02 6.69 -8.67
CA GLY A 98 -6.18 7.09 -9.79
C GLY A 98 -6.92 7.47 -11.08
N ASP A 99 -8.20 7.08 -11.25
CA ASP A 99 -9.05 7.47 -12.38
C ASP A 99 -10.12 8.50 -11.99
N VAL A 100 -10.13 8.93 -10.74
CA VAL A 100 -11.08 9.94 -10.26
C VAL A 100 -10.57 11.33 -10.66
N PRO A 101 -11.38 12.16 -11.32
CA PRO A 101 -10.92 13.46 -11.84
C PRO A 101 -10.61 14.49 -10.74
N ASP A 102 -11.19 14.32 -9.56
CA ASP A 102 -11.08 15.23 -8.41
C ASP A 102 -10.70 14.47 -7.11
N PRO A 103 -9.58 13.71 -7.08
CA PRO A 103 -9.24 12.82 -5.96
C PRO A 103 -9.05 13.57 -4.63
N GLU A 104 -8.68 14.85 -4.66
CA GLU A 104 -8.58 15.73 -3.49
C GLU A 104 -9.90 15.93 -2.76
N ASN A 105 -11.02 15.67 -3.41
CA ASN A 105 -12.37 15.75 -2.83
C ASN A 105 -12.83 14.44 -2.19
N TYR A 106 -11.92 13.47 -2.03
CA TYR A 106 -12.25 12.18 -1.42
C TYR A 106 -11.38 11.91 -0.21
N SER A 107 -11.99 11.24 0.77
CA SER A 107 -11.31 10.68 1.94
C SER A 107 -11.46 9.17 1.96
N THR A 108 -10.44 8.49 2.43
CA THR A 108 -10.44 7.02 2.54
C THR A 108 -10.29 6.65 4.01
N TYR A 109 -11.18 5.81 4.49
CA TYR A 109 -11.21 5.35 5.88
C TYR A 109 -11.16 3.83 5.93
N PHE A 110 -10.28 3.30 6.77
CA PHE A 110 -10.30 1.88 7.07
C PHE A 110 -11.62 1.47 7.70
N MET A 111 -12.20 0.40 7.19
CA MET A 111 -13.34 -0.28 7.81
C MET A 111 -12.88 -1.54 8.53
N LYS A 112 -11.89 -2.25 7.98
CA LYS A 112 -11.41 -3.52 8.53
C LYS A 112 -10.01 -3.85 8.01
N ILE A 113 -9.23 -4.50 8.86
CA ILE A 113 -7.93 -5.06 8.54
C ILE A 113 -7.94 -6.51 9.03
N ASP A 114 -7.77 -7.46 8.11
CA ASP A 114 -7.80 -8.89 8.42
C ASP A 114 -6.51 -9.60 8.02
N GLY A 115 -6.23 -10.71 8.69
CA GLY A 115 -5.22 -11.68 8.27
C GLY A 115 -3.81 -11.11 8.19
N VAL A 116 -3.52 -10.03 8.93
CA VAL A 116 -2.19 -9.41 8.93
C VAL A 116 -1.16 -10.40 9.43
N LYS A 117 -0.10 -10.60 8.64
CA LYS A 117 1.04 -11.42 9.02
C LYS A 117 2.33 -10.73 8.63
N PHE A 118 3.21 -10.55 9.58
CA PHE A 118 4.56 -10.07 9.39
C PHE A 118 5.51 -11.28 9.30
N LYS A 119 6.19 -11.41 8.16
CA LYS A 119 7.03 -12.57 7.83
C LYS A 119 8.52 -12.27 7.93
N ARG A 120 8.88 -10.98 7.77
CA ARG A 120 10.25 -10.50 7.78
C ARG A 120 10.32 -9.10 8.38
N LYS A 121 11.38 -8.79 9.15
CA LYS A 121 11.72 -7.42 9.52
C LYS A 121 12.07 -6.61 8.27
N VAL A 122 11.67 -5.35 8.25
CA VAL A 122 12.04 -4.35 7.24
C VAL A 122 12.93 -3.34 7.91
N VAL A 123 14.10 -3.12 7.35
CA VAL A 123 15.17 -2.32 7.96
C VAL A 123 15.66 -1.22 7.01
N PRO A 124 16.38 -0.20 7.50
CA PRO A 124 16.99 0.80 6.64
C PRO A 124 17.84 0.18 5.51
N GLY A 125 17.63 0.65 4.29
CA GLY A 125 18.26 0.12 3.07
C GLY A 125 17.39 -0.85 2.28
N ASP A 126 16.29 -1.37 2.87
CA ASP A 126 15.31 -2.17 2.12
C ASP A 126 14.48 -1.30 1.17
N THR A 127 14.07 -1.87 0.06
CA THR A 127 13.00 -1.35 -0.79
C THR A 127 11.79 -2.28 -0.63
N LEU A 128 10.71 -1.76 -0.07
CA LEU A 128 9.43 -2.45 -0.03
C LEU A 128 8.75 -2.34 -1.39
N GLN A 129 8.42 -3.47 -2.00
CA GLN A 129 7.56 -3.56 -3.16
C GLN A 129 6.16 -3.98 -2.71
N PHE A 130 5.16 -3.21 -3.07
CA PHE A 130 3.76 -3.49 -2.79
C PHE A 130 3.09 -4.13 -4.00
N GLU A 131 2.24 -5.12 -3.75
CA GLU A 131 1.31 -5.69 -4.71
C GLU A 131 -0.07 -5.73 -4.07
N ILE A 132 -0.99 -5.03 -4.69
CA ILE A 132 -2.38 -4.89 -4.24
C ILE A 132 -3.29 -5.45 -5.30
N HIS A 133 -4.22 -6.29 -4.91
CA HIS A 133 -5.22 -6.89 -5.79
C HIS A 133 -6.63 -6.61 -5.27
N LEU A 134 -7.49 -6.02 -6.12
CA LEU A 134 -8.90 -5.80 -5.83
C LEU A 134 -9.65 -7.14 -5.88
N MET A 135 -10.16 -7.59 -4.75
CA MET A 135 -10.77 -8.93 -4.61
C MET A 135 -12.17 -9.02 -5.19
N GLU A 136 -12.88 -7.90 -5.22
CA GLU A 136 -14.24 -7.81 -5.75
C GLU A 136 -14.51 -6.39 -6.27
N PRO A 137 -15.46 -6.20 -7.20
CA PRO A 137 -15.80 -4.87 -7.69
C PRO A 137 -16.20 -3.92 -6.56
N ILE A 138 -15.73 -2.68 -6.66
CA ILE A 138 -16.05 -1.62 -5.68
C ILE A 138 -17.56 -1.38 -5.66
N ARG A 139 -18.15 -1.44 -4.47
CA ARG A 139 -19.59 -1.22 -4.27
C ARG A 139 -19.84 -0.18 -3.19
N ARG A 140 -20.61 0.86 -3.51
CA ARG A 140 -20.94 1.97 -2.59
C ARG A 140 -19.70 2.63 -1.97
N GLY A 141 -18.62 2.72 -2.74
CA GLY A 141 -17.35 3.27 -2.28
C GLY A 141 -16.53 2.31 -1.40
N VAL A 142 -16.96 1.07 -1.18
CA VAL A 142 -16.20 0.07 -0.41
C VAL A 142 -15.32 -0.74 -1.35
N ALA A 143 -14.03 -0.76 -1.07
CA ALA A 143 -13.02 -1.58 -1.72
C ALA A 143 -12.47 -2.64 -0.75
N VAL A 144 -12.33 -3.87 -1.23
CA VAL A 144 -11.68 -4.97 -0.51
C VAL A 144 -10.49 -5.43 -1.32
N VAL A 145 -9.31 -5.38 -0.74
CA VAL A 145 -8.06 -5.71 -1.42
C VAL A 145 -7.24 -6.75 -0.66
N GLU A 146 -6.61 -7.66 -1.40
CA GLU A 146 -5.48 -8.44 -0.91
C GLU A 146 -4.22 -7.58 -1.10
N ALA A 147 -3.43 -7.42 -0.04
CA ALA A 147 -2.24 -6.58 -0.02
C ALA A 147 -1.02 -7.37 0.43
N LYS A 148 0.08 -7.25 -0.31
CA LYS A 148 1.36 -7.89 -0.02
C LYS A 148 2.50 -6.90 -0.15
N ALA A 149 3.46 -7.02 0.75
CA ALA A 149 4.70 -6.26 0.72
C ALA A 149 5.89 -7.23 0.68
N PHE A 150 6.80 -6.99 -0.26
CA PHE A 150 7.99 -7.80 -0.48
C PHE A 150 9.26 -6.97 -0.28
N VAL A 151 10.34 -7.63 0.12
CA VAL A 151 11.71 -7.11 -0.01
C VAL A 151 12.49 -8.07 -0.90
N GLY A 152 12.85 -7.63 -2.09
CA GLY A 152 13.31 -8.51 -3.14
C GLY A 152 12.25 -9.58 -3.45
N GLU A 153 12.63 -10.85 -3.38
CA GLU A 153 11.70 -11.97 -3.60
C GLU A 153 11.03 -12.47 -2.30
N THR A 154 11.30 -11.86 -1.15
CA THR A 154 10.81 -12.35 0.14
C THR A 154 9.57 -11.59 0.59
N LEU A 155 8.48 -12.30 0.86
CA LEU A 155 7.26 -11.73 1.44
C LEU A 155 7.56 -11.20 2.86
N ALA A 156 7.38 -9.90 3.06
CA ALA A 156 7.58 -9.23 4.33
C ALA A 156 6.28 -9.07 5.13
N CYS A 157 5.20 -8.73 4.45
CA CYS A 157 3.88 -8.56 5.08
C CYS A 157 2.77 -8.96 4.11
N GLU A 158 1.68 -9.51 4.65
CA GLU A 158 0.42 -9.76 3.93
C GLU A 158 -0.77 -9.31 4.77
N ALA A 159 -1.83 -8.85 4.14
CA ALA A 159 -3.08 -8.45 4.78
C ALA A 159 -4.25 -8.48 3.79
N VAL A 160 -5.48 -8.49 4.32
CA VAL A 160 -6.69 -8.12 3.59
C VAL A 160 -7.19 -6.80 4.17
N LEU A 161 -7.35 -5.80 3.32
CA LEU A 161 -7.75 -4.46 3.73
C LEU A 161 -9.13 -4.16 3.15
N MET A 162 -10.00 -3.60 3.98
CA MET A 162 -11.29 -3.05 3.57
C MET A 162 -11.31 -1.57 3.91
N ALA A 163 -11.58 -0.74 2.93
CA ALA A 163 -11.68 0.69 3.11
C ALA A 163 -12.91 1.25 2.38
N GLN A 164 -13.44 2.35 2.92
CA GLN A 164 -14.49 3.13 2.29
C GLN A 164 -13.92 4.44 1.76
N VAL A 165 -14.19 4.71 0.51
CA VAL A 165 -13.89 5.98 -0.16
C VAL A 165 -15.16 6.83 -0.16
N VAL A 166 -15.07 8.02 0.39
CA VAL A 166 -16.21 8.94 0.56
C VAL A 166 -15.87 10.27 -0.08
N LYS A 167 -16.77 10.78 -0.92
CA LYS A 167 -16.64 12.14 -1.42
C LYS A 167 -16.89 13.12 -0.27
N ASN A 168 -15.96 14.04 -0.04
CA ASN A 168 -16.07 15.04 1.00
C ASN A 168 -17.27 15.95 0.69
N LYS A 169 -18.11 16.20 1.68
CA LYS A 169 -19.14 17.25 1.54
C LYS A 169 -18.40 18.57 1.43
N ASN A 170 -18.60 19.30 0.34
CA ASN A 170 -18.08 20.66 0.21
C ASN A 170 -18.63 21.45 1.41
N ASN A 171 -17.77 21.79 2.38
CA ASN A 171 -18.09 22.85 3.33
C ASN A 171 -18.09 24.13 2.53
N LYS A 172 -19.29 24.64 2.25
CA LYS A 172 -19.50 26.00 1.74
C LYS A 172 -19.10 27.00 2.82
#